data_2f83981b4e9898b3abe8c6ceaa9b6bc5
#
_entry.id   2f83981b4e9898b3abe8c6ceaa9b6bc5
#
_cell.length_a   1.000
_cell.length_b   1.000
_cell.length_c   1.000
_cell.angle_alpha   90.00
_cell.angle_beta   90.00
_cell.angle_gamma   90.00
#
_symmetry.space_group_name_H-M   'P 1'
#
loop_
_entity.id
_entity.type
_entity.pdbx_description
1 polymer ?
#
loop_
_entity_poly.entity_id
_entity_poly.type
_entity_poly.pdbx_seq_one_letter_code
_entity_poly.pdbx_strand_id
1 'polypeptide(L)'
;LQHLNNLIYEIEGNESLDDEKLESMQSLVASLTRIFTWLLSKKQLQLRGSDTKQQQIVSGWLQAKYSEYFDSIFKIWEYSNNKDFVAQFQIYGLSSVMNIVKAESKYMAPGEDQPFFATNTYDRVVRALIISGDKQNIRGSDYGIDNPLILEFYKQYFNAFWDVKYYFFRQLKMSLAQVLKDREDKFDMVLANLITLVKISEMYPRMDADSYTDTTLVQDVPQKVSDLSTFRSNFEKSWIILLQSKELSVDQYKAILFILHKRVIPFMNNPTKLMDFLTDSYNLGIEERDISLSIVALNGLWELIKRFNLDYPDFYTKLYCILTPELLHLNIRSRFLRMLDLFMTSTHLSATIVASFIK
;
A
#
# COMPACT_ATOMS: atom_id res chain seq x y z
N LEU A 1 5.06 -19.23 -23.20
CA LEU A 1 4.37 -17.95 -23.06
C LEU A 1 3.09 -17.87 -23.90
N GLN A 2 3.13 -18.17 -25.20
CA GLN A 2 1.93 -18.17 -26.04
C GLN A 2 0.80 -19.04 -25.47
N HIS A 3 1.13 -20.24 -25.01
CA HIS A 3 0.14 -21.12 -24.39
C HIS A 3 -0.43 -20.56 -23.08
N LEU A 4 0.43 -19.96 -22.23
CA LEU A 4 -0.01 -19.27 -21.03
C LEU A 4 -0.96 -18.10 -21.37
N ASN A 5 -0.61 -17.27 -22.34
CA ASN A 5 -1.44 -16.16 -22.78
C ASN A 5 -2.80 -16.61 -23.33
N ASN A 6 -2.83 -17.73 -24.11
CA ASN A 6 -4.08 -18.28 -24.60
C ASN A 6 -5.01 -18.75 -23.46
N LEU A 7 -4.43 -19.43 -22.44
CA LEU A 7 -5.18 -19.85 -21.26
C LEU A 7 -5.71 -18.64 -20.46
N ILE A 8 -4.93 -17.55 -20.37
CA ILE A 8 -5.37 -16.31 -19.72
C ILE A 8 -6.54 -15.68 -20.46
N TYR A 9 -6.55 -15.68 -21.80
CA TYR A 9 -7.70 -15.20 -22.58
C TYR A 9 -8.95 -16.07 -22.38
N GLU A 10 -8.77 -17.38 -22.19
CA GLU A 10 -9.92 -18.26 -21.87
C GLU A 10 -10.55 -17.93 -20.53
N ILE A 11 -9.77 -17.43 -19.52
CA ILE A 11 -10.29 -16.98 -18.23
C ILE A 11 -11.20 -15.76 -18.39
N GLU A 12 -10.87 -14.84 -19.29
CA GLU A 12 -11.69 -13.65 -19.57
C GLU A 12 -13.11 -14.02 -20.07
N GLY A 13 -13.23 -15.10 -20.84
CA GLY A 13 -14.46 -15.50 -21.51
C GLY A 13 -15.31 -16.56 -20.79
N ASN A 14 -14.78 -17.29 -19.81
CA ASN A 14 -15.44 -18.46 -19.22
C ASN A 14 -15.80 -18.26 -17.75
N GLU A 15 -17.00 -18.71 -17.37
CA GLU A 15 -17.48 -18.66 -15.99
C GLU A 15 -16.87 -19.75 -15.09
N SER A 16 -16.35 -20.84 -15.65
CA SER A 16 -15.73 -21.93 -14.89
C SER A 16 -14.49 -22.46 -15.63
N LEU A 17 -13.40 -22.63 -14.93
CA LEU A 17 -12.23 -23.38 -15.42
C LEU A 17 -12.22 -24.76 -14.77
N ASP A 18 -11.85 -25.78 -15.55
CA ASP A 18 -11.61 -27.11 -15.02
C ASP A 18 -10.31 -27.12 -14.18
N ASP A 19 -10.30 -27.90 -13.10
CA ASP A 19 -9.13 -28.04 -12.21
C ASP A 19 -7.87 -28.47 -13.00
N GLU A 20 -8.02 -29.29 -14.05
CA GLU A 20 -6.94 -29.73 -14.94
C GLU A 20 -6.27 -28.55 -15.67
N LYS A 21 -7.06 -27.55 -16.11
CA LYS A 21 -6.53 -26.34 -16.75
C LYS A 21 -5.79 -25.46 -15.73
N LEU A 22 -6.29 -25.35 -14.51
CA LEU A 22 -5.63 -24.62 -13.45
C LEU A 22 -4.28 -25.24 -13.09
N GLU A 23 -4.20 -26.55 -12.93
CA GLU A 23 -2.95 -27.28 -12.71
C GLU A 23 -1.97 -27.10 -13.89
N SER A 24 -2.47 -27.13 -15.11
CA SER A 24 -1.66 -26.87 -16.31
C SER A 24 -1.05 -25.46 -16.30
N MET A 25 -1.84 -24.44 -15.96
CA MET A 25 -1.37 -23.05 -15.83
C MET A 25 -0.32 -22.90 -14.73
N GLN A 26 -0.54 -23.50 -13.57
CA GLN A 26 0.43 -23.49 -12.46
C GLN A 26 1.74 -24.17 -12.86
N SER A 27 1.66 -25.31 -13.54
CA SER A 27 2.82 -26.03 -14.06
C SER A 27 3.63 -25.23 -15.08
N LEU A 28 2.94 -24.50 -15.97
CA LEU A 28 3.56 -23.60 -16.94
C LEU A 28 4.28 -22.43 -16.25
N VAL A 29 3.63 -21.78 -15.27
CA VAL A 29 4.23 -20.69 -14.50
C VAL A 29 5.44 -21.19 -13.73
N ALA A 30 5.36 -22.38 -13.08
CA ALA A 30 6.49 -22.99 -12.40
C ALA A 30 7.69 -23.24 -13.33
N SER A 31 7.40 -23.80 -14.50
CA SER A 31 8.42 -24.10 -15.49
C SER A 31 9.10 -22.84 -16.02
N LEU A 32 8.32 -21.81 -16.34
CA LEU A 32 8.85 -20.52 -16.80
C LEU A 32 9.66 -19.83 -15.69
N THR A 33 9.19 -19.86 -14.44
CA THR A 33 9.93 -19.34 -13.29
C THR A 33 11.29 -20.01 -13.15
N ARG A 34 11.35 -21.35 -13.26
CA ARG A 34 12.62 -22.10 -13.22
C ARG A 34 13.56 -21.73 -14.35
N ILE A 35 13.03 -21.60 -15.59
CA ILE A 35 13.81 -21.20 -16.75
C ILE A 35 14.40 -19.80 -16.55
N PHE A 36 13.58 -18.81 -16.15
CA PHE A 36 14.07 -17.45 -15.93
C PHE A 36 15.05 -17.37 -14.77
N THR A 37 14.82 -18.09 -13.66
CA THR A 37 15.77 -18.17 -12.56
C THR A 37 17.11 -18.76 -13.00
N TRP A 38 17.08 -19.78 -13.85
CA TRP A 38 18.31 -20.36 -14.43
C TRP A 38 19.03 -19.37 -15.37
N LEU A 39 18.29 -18.66 -16.23
CA LEU A 39 18.86 -17.64 -17.11
C LEU A 39 19.50 -16.48 -16.31
N LEU A 40 18.87 -16.06 -15.19
CA LEU A 40 19.43 -15.09 -14.25
C LEU A 40 20.74 -15.62 -13.64
N SER A 41 20.77 -16.87 -13.18
CA SER A 41 21.98 -17.47 -12.60
C SER A 41 23.15 -17.54 -13.59
N LYS A 42 22.86 -17.66 -14.89
CA LYS A 42 23.84 -17.62 -15.97
C LYS A 42 24.15 -16.22 -16.48
N LYS A 43 23.51 -15.18 -15.91
CA LYS A 43 23.64 -13.77 -16.31
C LYS A 43 23.33 -13.52 -17.81
N GLN A 44 22.47 -14.35 -18.42
CA GLN A 44 22.12 -14.25 -19.85
C GLN A 44 21.07 -13.16 -20.14
N LEU A 45 20.44 -12.62 -19.11
CA LEU A 45 19.50 -11.50 -19.21
C LEU A 45 20.20 -10.13 -19.11
N GLN A 46 21.51 -10.09 -18.89
CA GLN A 46 22.30 -8.85 -18.86
C GLN A 46 22.90 -8.58 -20.23
N LEU A 47 22.69 -7.36 -20.74
CA LEU A 47 23.42 -6.85 -21.89
C LEU A 47 24.80 -6.37 -21.41
N ARG A 48 25.88 -7.00 -21.89
CA ARG A 48 27.25 -6.60 -21.62
C ARG A 48 27.82 -5.88 -22.82
N GLY A 49 28.59 -4.83 -22.58
CA GLY A 49 29.24 -4.08 -23.66
C GLY A 49 30.27 -4.89 -24.46
N SER A 50 30.73 -6.02 -23.89
CA SER A 50 31.66 -6.96 -24.53
C SER A 50 30.96 -8.02 -25.39
N ASP A 51 29.62 -8.07 -25.41
CA ASP A 51 28.87 -9.10 -26.11
C ASP A 51 28.91 -8.89 -27.62
N THR A 52 28.99 -9.99 -28.36
CA THR A 52 28.87 -9.96 -29.84
C THR A 52 27.48 -9.48 -30.24
N LYS A 53 27.33 -8.93 -31.44
CA LYS A 53 26.03 -8.52 -32.01
C LYS A 53 24.95 -9.61 -31.92
N GLN A 54 25.34 -10.87 -32.15
CA GLN A 54 24.44 -12.02 -32.05
C GLN A 54 23.98 -12.26 -30.60
N GLN A 55 24.90 -12.17 -29.63
CA GLN A 55 24.58 -12.31 -28.22
C GLN A 55 23.66 -11.18 -27.74
N GLN A 56 23.89 -9.93 -28.17
CA GLN A 56 23.02 -8.79 -27.86
C GLN A 56 21.60 -8.98 -28.38
N ILE A 57 21.42 -9.53 -29.60
CA ILE A 57 20.09 -9.83 -30.16
C ILE A 57 19.39 -10.90 -29.32
N VAL A 58 20.09 -11.97 -28.94
CA VAL A 58 19.53 -13.06 -28.13
C VAL A 58 19.14 -12.55 -26.72
N SER A 59 20.05 -11.81 -26.08
CA SER A 59 19.77 -11.24 -24.75
C SER A 59 18.60 -10.25 -24.79
N GLY A 60 18.51 -9.42 -25.83
CA GLY A 60 17.38 -8.50 -26.02
C GLY A 60 16.06 -9.25 -26.21
N TRP A 61 16.06 -10.33 -27.00
CA TRP A 61 14.88 -11.18 -27.15
C TRP A 61 14.48 -11.88 -25.85
N LEU A 62 15.45 -12.37 -25.08
CA LEU A 62 15.20 -12.98 -23.77
C LEU A 62 14.62 -11.95 -22.78
N GLN A 63 15.14 -10.72 -22.77
CA GLN A 63 14.60 -9.63 -21.93
C GLN A 63 13.16 -9.30 -22.33
N ALA A 64 12.84 -9.24 -23.63
CA ALA A 64 11.47 -9.03 -24.09
C ALA A 64 10.53 -10.15 -23.61
N LYS A 65 10.96 -11.42 -23.69
CA LYS A 65 10.19 -12.57 -23.19
C LYS A 65 10.07 -12.59 -21.67
N TYR A 66 11.07 -12.14 -20.98
CA TYR A 66 11.04 -11.94 -19.52
C TYR A 66 10.02 -10.88 -19.13
N SER A 67 9.99 -9.74 -19.82
CA SER A 67 8.97 -8.70 -19.59
C SER A 67 7.56 -9.22 -19.89
N GLU A 68 7.36 -9.88 -21.03
CA GLU A 68 6.07 -10.49 -21.43
C GLU A 68 5.54 -11.47 -20.37
N TYR A 69 6.42 -12.23 -19.73
CA TYR A 69 6.02 -13.13 -18.64
C TYR A 69 5.40 -12.40 -17.46
N PHE A 70 6.02 -11.30 -17.01
CA PHE A 70 5.46 -10.49 -15.94
C PHE A 70 4.15 -9.84 -16.36
N ASP A 71 4.07 -9.29 -17.56
CA ASP A 71 2.86 -8.65 -18.08
C ASP A 71 1.67 -9.64 -18.09
N SER A 72 1.94 -10.91 -18.44
CA SER A 72 0.94 -11.99 -18.42
C SER A 72 0.43 -12.27 -17.01
N ILE A 73 1.31 -12.32 -15.99
CA ILE A 73 0.91 -12.54 -14.60
C ILE A 73 0.16 -11.33 -14.05
N PHE A 74 0.67 -10.11 -14.29
CA PHE A 74 0.06 -8.90 -13.78
C PHE A 74 -1.32 -8.63 -14.40
N LYS A 75 -1.55 -9.02 -15.65
CA LYS A 75 -2.87 -8.96 -16.27
C LYS A 75 -3.91 -9.74 -15.48
N ILE A 76 -3.56 -10.93 -14.97
CA ILE A 76 -4.47 -11.74 -14.18
C ILE A 76 -4.77 -11.10 -12.81
N TRP A 77 -3.84 -10.34 -12.23
CA TRP A 77 -4.04 -9.65 -10.97
C TRP A 77 -5.10 -8.53 -11.05
N GLU A 78 -5.36 -8.03 -12.25
CA GLU A 78 -6.42 -7.05 -12.50
C GLU A 78 -7.82 -7.69 -12.65
N TYR A 79 -7.91 -9.02 -12.80
CA TYR A 79 -9.19 -9.70 -12.91
C TYR A 79 -9.91 -9.78 -11.57
N SER A 80 -11.25 -9.87 -11.65
CA SER A 80 -12.07 -10.11 -10.48
C SER A 80 -11.68 -11.43 -9.82
N ASN A 81 -11.40 -11.39 -8.52
CA ASN A 81 -11.03 -12.54 -7.70
C ASN A 81 -12.23 -13.17 -6.97
N ASN A 82 -13.45 -12.90 -7.42
CA ASN A 82 -14.68 -13.49 -6.88
C ASN A 82 -14.77 -15.00 -7.14
N LYS A 83 -13.94 -15.53 -8.05
CA LYS A 83 -13.84 -16.95 -8.35
C LYS A 83 -12.61 -17.53 -7.66
N ASP A 84 -12.79 -18.61 -6.91
CA ASP A 84 -11.72 -19.24 -6.11
C ASP A 84 -10.50 -19.64 -6.94
N PHE A 85 -10.70 -20.12 -8.17
CA PHE A 85 -9.60 -20.52 -9.03
C PHE A 85 -8.74 -19.32 -9.50
N VAL A 86 -9.38 -18.15 -9.75
CA VAL A 86 -8.63 -16.92 -10.11
C VAL A 86 -7.79 -16.47 -8.92
N ALA A 87 -8.37 -16.44 -7.73
CA ALA A 87 -7.66 -16.07 -6.50
C ALA A 87 -6.47 -17.01 -6.22
N GLN A 88 -6.65 -18.33 -6.38
CA GLN A 88 -5.56 -19.31 -6.24
C GLN A 88 -4.44 -19.09 -7.26
N PHE A 89 -4.78 -18.81 -8.50
CA PHE A 89 -3.78 -18.56 -9.53
C PHE A 89 -3.05 -17.22 -9.32
N GLN A 90 -3.75 -16.17 -8.87
CA GLN A 90 -3.15 -14.89 -8.50
C GLN A 90 -2.10 -15.07 -7.38
N ILE A 91 -2.43 -15.84 -6.33
CA ILE A 91 -1.54 -16.16 -5.21
C ILE A 91 -0.33 -16.96 -5.69
N TYR A 92 -0.55 -17.95 -6.57
CA TYR A 92 0.55 -18.73 -7.15
C TYR A 92 1.48 -17.87 -7.99
N GLY A 93 0.92 -16.97 -8.80
CA GLY A 93 1.66 -15.97 -9.56
C GLY A 93 2.50 -15.06 -8.65
N LEU A 94 1.95 -14.64 -7.51
CA LEU A 94 2.68 -13.84 -6.52
C LEU A 94 3.93 -14.55 -6.01
N SER A 95 3.79 -15.81 -5.60
CA SER A 95 4.92 -16.62 -5.13
C SER A 95 6.00 -16.76 -6.20
N SER A 96 5.60 -16.97 -7.44
CA SER A 96 6.50 -17.12 -8.60
C SER A 96 7.27 -15.83 -8.88
N VAL A 97 6.58 -14.70 -8.89
CA VAL A 97 7.18 -13.38 -9.11
C VAL A 97 8.14 -12.99 -7.99
N MET A 98 7.77 -13.22 -6.73
CA MET A 98 8.62 -12.91 -5.58
C MET A 98 9.87 -13.80 -5.55
N ASN A 99 9.78 -15.06 -5.98
CA ASN A 99 10.95 -15.93 -6.17
C ASN A 99 11.90 -15.38 -7.23
N ILE A 100 11.37 -14.81 -8.31
CA ILE A 100 12.19 -14.17 -9.34
C ILE A 100 12.83 -12.89 -8.78
N VAL A 101 12.12 -12.04 -8.04
CA VAL A 101 12.70 -10.86 -7.38
C VAL A 101 13.87 -11.25 -6.47
N LYS A 102 13.72 -12.33 -5.70
CA LYS A 102 14.79 -12.88 -4.86
C LYS A 102 15.98 -13.36 -5.69
N ALA A 103 15.74 -14.08 -6.77
CA ALA A 103 16.78 -14.58 -7.67
C ALA A 103 17.50 -13.44 -8.40
N GLU A 104 16.76 -12.45 -8.89
CA GLU A 104 17.31 -11.28 -9.55
C GLU A 104 18.18 -10.47 -8.59
N SER A 105 17.74 -10.27 -7.36
CA SER A 105 18.52 -9.60 -6.31
C SER A 105 19.84 -10.32 -6.05
N LYS A 106 19.86 -11.64 -6.10
CA LYS A 106 21.06 -12.46 -5.89
C LYS A 106 22.02 -12.45 -7.08
N TYR A 107 21.50 -12.57 -8.30
CA TYR A 107 22.35 -12.85 -9.48
C TYR A 107 22.67 -11.62 -10.32
N MET A 108 21.89 -10.54 -10.19
CA MET A 108 22.01 -9.32 -10.98
C MET A 108 22.72 -8.18 -10.22
N ALA A 109 23.33 -8.47 -9.08
CA ALA A 109 24.14 -7.52 -8.33
C ALA A 109 25.28 -6.98 -9.24
N PRO A 110 25.59 -5.68 -9.18
CA PRO A 110 26.61 -5.06 -10.02
C PRO A 110 28.04 -5.54 -9.72
N GLY A 111 28.29 -6.10 -8.54
CA GLY A 111 29.56 -6.73 -8.11
C GLY A 111 29.32 -8.00 -7.32
N GLU A 112 30.34 -8.87 -7.18
CA GLU A 112 30.16 -10.19 -6.56
C GLU A 112 29.73 -10.12 -5.08
N ASP A 113 30.11 -9.06 -4.34
CA ASP A 113 29.80 -8.86 -2.93
C ASP A 113 29.01 -7.56 -2.67
N GLN A 114 28.37 -6.98 -3.69
CA GLN A 114 27.59 -5.75 -3.50
C GLN A 114 26.15 -6.06 -3.14
N PRO A 115 25.68 -5.54 -1.99
CA PRO A 115 24.28 -5.70 -1.60
C PRO A 115 23.34 -5.09 -2.66
N PHE A 116 22.42 -5.87 -3.17
CA PHE A 116 21.52 -5.44 -4.24
C PHE A 116 20.09 -5.95 -4.02
N PHE A 117 19.12 -5.08 -4.28
CA PHE A 117 17.70 -5.43 -4.31
C PHE A 117 17.13 -5.09 -5.69
N ALA A 118 16.40 -6.00 -6.29
CA ALA A 118 15.83 -5.86 -7.65
C ALA A 118 14.68 -4.83 -7.69
N THR A 119 15.03 -3.55 -7.51
CA THR A 119 14.06 -2.45 -7.36
C THR A 119 13.18 -2.26 -8.58
N ASN A 120 13.70 -2.47 -9.81
CA ASN A 120 12.95 -2.25 -11.04
C ASN A 120 11.83 -3.30 -11.20
N THR A 121 12.17 -4.57 -11.01
CA THR A 121 11.18 -5.65 -11.06
C THR A 121 10.18 -5.52 -9.91
N TYR A 122 10.65 -5.17 -8.72
CA TYR A 122 9.78 -4.96 -7.57
C TYR A 122 8.85 -3.75 -7.73
N ASP A 123 9.28 -2.68 -8.43
CA ASP A 123 8.40 -1.56 -8.79
C ASP A 123 7.19 -2.02 -9.62
N ARG A 124 7.44 -2.89 -10.61
CA ARG A 124 6.35 -3.48 -11.42
C ARG A 124 5.38 -4.30 -10.56
N VAL A 125 5.92 -5.07 -9.59
CA VAL A 125 5.12 -5.84 -8.63
C VAL A 125 4.25 -4.90 -7.78
N VAL A 126 4.82 -3.85 -7.22
CA VAL A 126 4.09 -2.88 -6.39
C VAL A 126 2.98 -2.20 -7.19
N ARG A 127 3.26 -1.75 -8.42
CA ARG A 127 2.25 -1.13 -9.30
C ARG A 127 1.09 -2.09 -9.57
N ALA A 128 1.38 -3.34 -9.92
CA ALA A 128 0.35 -4.33 -10.20
C ALA A 128 -0.46 -4.70 -8.96
N LEU A 129 0.18 -4.82 -7.78
CA LEU A 129 -0.49 -5.11 -6.52
C LEU A 129 -1.48 -4.02 -6.11
N ILE A 130 -1.10 -2.75 -6.19
CA ILE A 130 -1.96 -1.66 -5.72
C ILE A 130 -3.21 -1.46 -6.59
N ILE A 131 -3.17 -1.83 -7.88
CA ILE A 131 -4.32 -1.75 -8.79
C ILE A 131 -5.12 -3.05 -8.86
N SER A 132 -4.67 -4.12 -8.17
CA SER A 132 -5.26 -5.45 -8.26
C SER A 132 -6.66 -5.52 -7.64
N GLY A 133 -7.47 -6.44 -8.14
CA GLY A 133 -8.80 -6.75 -7.62
C GLY A 133 -9.94 -6.02 -8.32
N ASP A 134 -11.16 -6.18 -7.78
CA ASP A 134 -12.39 -5.63 -8.34
C ASP A 134 -13.03 -4.60 -7.40
N LYS A 135 -13.52 -3.52 -7.98
CA LYS A 135 -14.20 -2.43 -7.28
C LYS A 135 -15.43 -2.91 -6.50
N GLN A 136 -16.10 -3.95 -6.98
CA GLN A 136 -17.27 -4.54 -6.32
C GLN A 136 -16.94 -5.15 -4.94
N ASN A 137 -15.67 -5.49 -4.70
CA ASN A 137 -15.20 -6.06 -3.44
C ASN A 137 -14.80 -5.00 -2.39
N ILE A 138 -14.96 -3.71 -2.71
CA ILE A 138 -14.73 -2.63 -1.75
C ILE A 138 -15.91 -2.58 -0.78
N ARG A 139 -15.61 -2.69 0.52
CA ARG A 139 -16.61 -2.61 1.57
C ARG A 139 -17.01 -1.15 1.81
N GLY A 140 -18.31 -0.86 1.78
CA GLY A 140 -18.81 0.50 1.98
C GLY A 140 -18.58 1.07 3.39
N SER A 141 -18.46 0.22 4.42
CA SER A 141 -18.39 0.67 5.82
C SER A 141 -17.02 1.24 6.24
N ASP A 142 -15.94 0.72 5.67
CA ASP A 142 -14.56 1.03 6.08
C ASP A 142 -13.60 1.19 4.91
N TYR A 143 -14.13 1.20 3.70
CA TYR A 143 -13.41 1.30 2.43
C TYR A 143 -12.25 0.29 2.28
N GLY A 144 -12.27 -0.77 3.08
CA GLY A 144 -11.36 -1.90 2.93
C GLY A 144 -11.79 -2.78 1.77
N ILE A 145 -10.87 -3.55 1.23
CA ILE A 145 -11.16 -4.49 0.16
C ILE A 145 -10.90 -5.92 0.62
N ASP A 146 -11.74 -6.82 0.17
CA ASP A 146 -11.55 -8.25 0.34
C ASP A 146 -10.78 -8.80 -0.87
N ASN A 147 -9.46 -8.62 -0.82
CA ASN A 147 -8.54 -9.01 -1.88
C ASN A 147 -7.58 -10.09 -1.37
N PRO A 148 -7.78 -11.38 -1.73
CA PRO A 148 -6.94 -12.48 -1.30
C PRO A 148 -5.46 -12.29 -1.66
N LEU A 149 -5.18 -11.70 -2.81
CA LEU A 149 -3.81 -11.41 -3.27
C LEU A 149 -3.07 -10.46 -2.32
N ILE A 150 -3.72 -9.37 -1.91
CA ILE A 150 -3.16 -8.39 -0.95
C ILE A 150 -2.99 -9.03 0.43
N LEU A 151 -3.96 -9.83 0.87
CA LEU A 151 -3.87 -10.52 2.16
C LEU A 151 -2.72 -11.53 2.19
N GLU A 152 -2.52 -12.25 1.10
CA GLU A 152 -1.42 -13.21 0.99
C GLU A 152 -0.07 -12.51 0.86
N PHE A 153 0.02 -11.43 0.07
CA PHE A 153 1.21 -10.58 0.02
C PHE A 153 1.59 -10.05 1.40
N TYR A 154 0.59 -9.59 2.18
CA TYR A 154 0.81 -9.14 3.55
C TYR A 154 1.39 -10.25 4.43
N LYS A 155 0.74 -11.43 4.44
CA LYS A 155 1.13 -12.54 5.33
C LYS A 155 2.52 -13.08 5.01
N GLN A 156 2.79 -13.37 3.73
CA GLN A 156 4.00 -14.08 3.33
C GLN A 156 5.20 -13.16 3.15
N TYR A 157 5.00 -11.90 2.75
CA TYR A 157 6.10 -11.04 2.34
C TYR A 157 6.17 -9.74 3.12
N PHE A 158 5.09 -8.94 3.12
CA PHE A 158 5.13 -7.59 3.67
C PHE A 158 5.35 -7.56 5.18
N ASN A 159 4.73 -8.46 5.93
CA ASN A 159 4.91 -8.53 7.38
C ASN A 159 6.12 -9.38 7.80
N ALA A 160 6.51 -10.34 6.96
CA ALA A 160 7.61 -11.25 7.23
C ALA A 160 9.00 -10.64 6.97
N PHE A 161 9.12 -9.76 5.95
CA PHE A 161 10.41 -9.26 5.49
C PHE A 161 10.48 -7.74 5.52
N TRP A 162 11.45 -7.21 6.25
CA TRP A 162 11.64 -5.77 6.41
C TRP A 162 12.08 -5.07 5.11
N ASP A 163 12.96 -5.67 4.34
CA ASP A 163 13.41 -5.14 3.04
C ASP A 163 12.26 -5.00 2.05
N VAL A 164 11.34 -5.98 1.99
CA VAL A 164 10.13 -5.92 1.17
C VAL A 164 9.26 -4.72 1.58
N LYS A 165 9.05 -4.52 2.87
CA LYS A 165 8.27 -3.39 3.42
C LYS A 165 8.93 -2.04 3.12
N TYR A 166 10.24 -1.95 3.31
CA TYR A 166 11.03 -0.74 3.04
C TYR A 166 10.95 -0.34 1.56
N TYR A 167 11.22 -1.30 0.68
CA TYR A 167 11.18 -1.04 -0.76
C TYR A 167 9.76 -0.83 -1.29
N PHE A 168 8.73 -1.40 -0.65
CA PHE A 168 7.33 -1.15 -1.02
C PHE A 168 7.01 0.35 -1.01
N PHE A 169 7.21 1.03 0.11
CA PHE A 169 6.93 2.47 0.20
C PHE A 169 7.90 3.32 -0.61
N ARG A 170 9.13 2.86 -0.80
CA ARG A 170 10.08 3.55 -1.69
C ARG A 170 9.61 3.52 -3.14
N GLN A 171 9.19 2.38 -3.65
CA GLN A 171 8.68 2.27 -5.01
C GLN A 171 7.32 2.94 -5.15
N LEU A 172 6.43 2.75 -4.19
CA LEU A 172 5.14 3.41 -4.16
C LEU A 172 5.26 4.93 -4.31
N LYS A 173 6.12 5.57 -3.51
CA LYS A 173 6.39 7.02 -3.63
C LYS A 173 6.85 7.42 -5.03
N MET A 174 7.66 6.60 -5.69
CA MET A 174 8.21 6.92 -7.01
C MET A 174 7.20 6.74 -8.14
N SER A 175 6.34 5.74 -8.04
CA SER A 175 5.46 5.32 -9.13
C SER A 175 4.00 5.74 -8.94
N LEU A 176 3.56 6.05 -7.72
CA LEU A 176 2.15 6.28 -7.40
C LEU A 176 1.53 7.41 -8.22
N ALA A 177 2.20 8.55 -8.33
CA ALA A 177 1.69 9.69 -9.10
C ALA A 177 1.46 9.34 -10.58
N GLN A 178 2.37 8.56 -11.17
CA GLN A 178 2.24 8.10 -12.55
C GLN A 178 1.11 7.08 -12.70
N VAL A 179 1.02 6.11 -11.78
CA VAL A 179 -0.07 5.10 -11.78
C VAL A 179 -1.43 5.78 -11.68
N LEU A 180 -1.59 6.74 -10.78
CA LEU A 180 -2.86 7.45 -10.60
C LEU A 180 -3.23 8.32 -11.80
N LYS A 181 -2.24 8.85 -12.52
CA LYS A 181 -2.46 9.61 -13.76
C LYS A 181 -2.83 8.70 -14.94
N ASP A 182 -2.14 7.57 -15.10
CA ASP A 182 -2.34 6.65 -16.22
C ASP A 182 -3.61 5.81 -16.06
N ARG A 183 -4.01 5.55 -14.80
CA ARG A 183 -5.12 4.66 -14.43
C ARG A 183 -6.03 5.34 -13.41
N GLU A 184 -6.63 6.48 -13.78
CA GLU A 184 -7.59 7.21 -12.93
C GLU A 184 -8.81 6.35 -12.55
N ASP A 185 -9.20 5.42 -13.42
CA ASP A 185 -10.27 4.45 -13.20
C ASP A 185 -10.00 3.53 -11.99
N LYS A 186 -8.74 3.30 -11.65
CA LYS A 186 -8.30 2.40 -10.57
C LYS A 186 -8.02 3.11 -9.23
N PHE A 187 -8.27 4.41 -9.12
CA PHE A 187 -8.03 5.17 -7.89
C PHE A 187 -8.65 4.51 -6.66
N ASP A 188 -9.93 4.10 -6.76
CA ASP A 188 -10.65 3.46 -5.66
C ASP A 188 -9.96 2.16 -5.20
N MET A 189 -9.43 1.39 -6.17
CA MET A 189 -8.70 0.15 -5.89
C MET A 189 -7.39 0.43 -5.17
N VAL A 190 -6.60 1.40 -5.66
CA VAL A 190 -5.35 1.82 -5.03
C VAL A 190 -5.58 2.24 -3.59
N LEU A 191 -6.60 3.08 -3.36
CA LEU A 191 -6.95 3.55 -2.03
C LEU A 191 -7.38 2.40 -1.12
N ALA A 192 -8.30 1.54 -1.58
CA ALA A 192 -8.82 0.41 -0.80
C ALA A 192 -7.74 -0.63 -0.46
N ASN A 193 -6.86 -0.96 -1.41
CA ASN A 193 -5.73 -1.85 -1.19
C ASN A 193 -4.75 -1.28 -0.17
N LEU A 194 -4.41 0.02 -0.26
CA LEU A 194 -3.51 0.68 0.69
C LEU A 194 -4.13 0.79 2.09
N ILE A 195 -5.42 1.16 2.19
CA ILE A 195 -6.14 1.18 3.47
C ILE A 195 -6.11 -0.22 4.11
N THR A 196 -6.42 -1.25 3.34
CA THR A 196 -6.43 -2.63 3.84
C THR A 196 -5.06 -3.05 4.32
N LEU A 197 -4.00 -2.82 3.50
CA LEU A 197 -2.63 -3.17 3.86
C LEU A 197 -2.18 -2.47 5.14
N VAL A 198 -2.45 -1.16 5.28
CA VAL A 198 -2.04 -0.37 6.45
C VAL A 198 -2.84 -0.74 7.70
N LYS A 199 -4.14 -1.09 7.56
CA LYS A 199 -4.96 -1.56 8.70
C LYS A 199 -4.42 -2.81 9.34
N ILE A 200 -4.03 -3.79 8.53
CA ILE A 200 -3.60 -5.10 9.02
C ILE A 200 -2.13 -5.15 9.38
N SER A 201 -1.29 -4.25 8.83
CA SER A 201 0.16 -4.31 8.99
C SER A 201 0.66 -3.79 10.34
N GLU A 202 1.69 -4.45 10.85
CA GLU A 202 2.58 -3.89 11.86
C GLU A 202 3.66 -3.08 11.14
N MET A 203 3.60 -1.74 11.26
CA MET A 203 4.49 -0.83 10.51
C MET A 203 5.94 -0.90 10.96
N TYR A 204 6.17 -1.10 12.26
CA TYR A 204 7.50 -1.37 12.80
C TYR A 204 7.59 -2.80 13.31
N PRO A 205 8.72 -3.46 13.09
CA PRO A 205 9.03 -4.65 13.85
C PRO A 205 9.14 -4.28 15.33
N ARG A 206 8.67 -5.14 16.21
CA ARG A 206 8.75 -5.00 17.67
C ARG A 206 10.18 -5.26 18.18
N MET A 207 11.22 -4.71 17.54
CA MET A 207 12.56 -5.20 17.77
C MET A 207 13.55 -4.09 18.06
N ASP A 208 14.50 -4.40 18.93
CA ASP A 208 15.72 -3.65 19.13
C ASP A 208 16.54 -3.59 17.83
N ALA A 209 17.29 -2.51 17.64
CA ALA A 209 17.91 -2.14 16.37
C ALA A 209 18.79 -3.22 15.69
N ASP A 210 19.24 -4.23 16.44
CA ASP A 210 20.17 -5.24 15.95
C ASP A 210 19.51 -6.41 15.18
N SER A 211 18.19 -6.52 15.21
CA SER A 211 17.45 -7.68 14.65
C SER A 211 16.78 -7.45 13.29
N TYR A 212 16.96 -6.28 12.67
CA TYR A 212 16.41 -6.01 11.33
C TYR A 212 17.00 -6.87 10.21
N THR A 213 18.20 -7.40 10.41
CA THR A 213 18.92 -8.23 9.44
C THR A 213 18.41 -9.64 9.34
N ASP A 214 17.75 -10.16 10.39
CA ASP A 214 17.31 -11.55 10.44
C ASP A 214 16.00 -11.81 9.68
N THR A 215 15.31 -10.75 9.27
CA THR A 215 14.00 -10.82 8.59
C THR A 215 14.04 -10.17 7.22
N THR A 216 14.99 -10.51 6.37
CA THR A 216 15.08 -10.01 5.01
C THR A 216 14.84 -11.12 3.98
N LEU A 217 14.14 -10.79 2.89
CA LEU A 217 13.91 -11.70 1.76
C LEU A 217 15.22 -12.00 1.01
N VAL A 218 16.09 -10.99 0.91
CA VAL A 218 17.39 -11.04 0.24
C VAL A 218 18.50 -11.15 1.27
N GLN A 219 19.50 -12.02 1.04
CA GLN A 219 20.58 -12.27 1.98
C GLN A 219 21.46 -11.03 2.23
N ASP A 220 21.79 -10.29 1.15
CA ASP A 220 22.67 -9.13 1.20
C ASP A 220 21.89 -7.87 0.84
N VAL A 221 21.36 -7.20 1.86
CA VAL A 221 20.53 -6.01 1.70
C VAL A 221 21.39 -4.74 1.89
N PRO A 222 21.21 -3.71 1.04
CA PRO A 222 21.89 -2.43 1.22
C PRO A 222 21.65 -1.83 2.61
N GLN A 223 22.70 -1.31 3.25
CA GLN A 223 22.62 -0.69 4.60
C GLN A 223 21.55 0.41 4.73
N LYS A 224 21.18 1.06 3.63
CA LYS A 224 20.10 2.07 3.59
C LYS A 224 18.73 1.53 4.06
N VAL A 225 18.53 0.22 4.05
CA VAL A 225 17.28 -0.42 4.51
C VAL A 225 17.11 -0.30 6.04
N SER A 226 18.21 -0.12 6.78
CA SER A 226 18.18 0.12 8.23
C SER A 226 17.79 1.54 8.62
N ASP A 227 17.73 2.48 7.65
CA ASP A 227 17.39 3.88 7.92
C ASP A 227 15.87 4.09 8.03
N LEU A 228 15.40 4.11 9.27
CA LEU A 228 14.00 4.39 9.62
C LEU A 228 13.53 5.79 9.19
N SER A 229 14.41 6.78 9.17
CA SER A 229 14.06 8.14 8.75
C SER A 229 13.69 8.16 7.26
N THR A 230 14.47 7.48 6.43
CA THR A 230 14.18 7.32 5.00
C THR A 230 12.89 6.53 4.78
N PHE A 231 12.64 5.47 5.55
CA PHE A 231 11.38 4.71 5.50
C PHE A 231 10.18 5.61 5.80
N ARG A 232 10.22 6.35 6.92
CA ARG A 232 9.17 7.30 7.32
C ARG A 232 8.94 8.38 6.26
N SER A 233 10.01 8.92 5.67
CA SER A 233 9.90 9.91 4.59
C SER A 233 9.23 9.34 3.33
N ASN A 234 9.54 8.10 2.96
CA ASN A 234 8.91 7.44 1.81
C ASN A 234 7.43 7.15 2.09
N PHE A 235 7.11 6.66 3.29
CA PHE A 235 5.75 6.43 3.76
C PHE A 235 4.92 7.73 3.73
N GLU A 236 5.45 8.81 4.34
CA GLU A 236 4.83 10.14 4.37
C GLU A 236 4.52 10.65 2.95
N LYS A 237 5.51 10.62 2.07
CA LYS A 237 5.37 11.13 0.69
C LYS A 237 4.33 10.32 -0.11
N SER A 238 4.27 9.01 0.10
CA SER A 238 3.27 8.16 -0.55
C SER A 238 1.85 8.57 -0.15
N TRP A 239 1.61 8.82 1.15
CA TRP A 239 0.32 9.28 1.63
C TRP A 239 -0.03 10.68 1.13
N ILE A 240 0.92 11.63 1.12
CA ILE A 240 0.69 12.99 0.62
C ILE A 240 0.30 12.94 -0.87
N ILE A 241 1.02 12.18 -1.69
CA ILE A 241 0.69 12.02 -3.12
C ILE A 241 -0.72 11.46 -3.29
N LEU A 242 -1.09 10.44 -2.50
CA LEU A 242 -2.44 9.83 -2.57
C LEU A 242 -3.54 10.83 -2.22
N LEU A 243 -3.37 11.58 -1.13
CA LEU A 243 -4.36 12.53 -0.63
C LEU A 243 -4.52 13.77 -1.55
N GLN A 244 -3.48 14.14 -2.29
CA GLN A 244 -3.49 15.30 -3.19
C GLN A 244 -3.86 14.95 -4.63
N SER A 245 -3.97 13.67 -4.98
CA SER A 245 -4.10 13.24 -6.38
C SER A 245 -5.49 13.41 -6.98
N LYS A 246 -6.55 13.44 -6.16
CA LYS A 246 -7.95 13.53 -6.61
C LYS A 246 -8.82 14.08 -5.48
N GLU A 247 -9.94 14.71 -5.85
CA GLU A 247 -11.01 15.01 -4.91
C GLU A 247 -11.62 13.71 -4.37
N LEU A 248 -11.67 13.60 -3.06
CA LEU A 248 -12.14 12.42 -2.36
C LEU A 248 -13.65 12.51 -2.10
N SER A 249 -14.34 11.39 -2.13
CA SER A 249 -15.72 11.29 -1.66
C SER A 249 -15.79 11.29 -0.13
N VAL A 250 -16.96 11.63 0.43
CA VAL A 250 -17.19 11.64 1.89
C VAL A 250 -16.83 10.29 2.53
N ASP A 251 -17.17 9.17 1.89
CA ASP A 251 -16.85 7.83 2.39
C ASP A 251 -15.34 7.54 2.38
N GLN A 252 -14.64 8.03 1.37
CA GLN A 252 -13.17 7.93 1.28
C GLN A 252 -12.51 8.77 2.38
N TYR A 253 -12.97 9.99 2.61
CA TYR A 253 -12.50 10.81 3.74
C TYR A 253 -12.68 10.09 5.07
N LYS A 254 -13.86 9.55 5.35
CA LYS A 254 -14.12 8.78 6.58
C LYS A 254 -13.16 7.61 6.74
N ALA A 255 -13.02 6.80 5.70
CA ALA A 255 -12.16 5.62 5.73
C ALA A 255 -10.70 5.96 6.02
N ILE A 256 -10.18 7.00 5.37
CA ILE A 256 -8.82 7.51 5.58
C ILE A 256 -8.67 8.02 7.01
N LEU A 257 -9.57 8.87 7.46
CA LEU A 257 -9.52 9.48 8.79
C LEU A 257 -9.57 8.44 9.92
N PHE A 258 -10.33 7.33 9.75
CA PHE A 258 -10.39 6.26 10.74
C PHE A 258 -9.04 5.59 10.99
N ILE A 259 -8.19 5.49 9.98
CA ILE A 259 -6.86 4.88 10.12
C ILE A 259 -5.77 5.90 10.41
N LEU A 260 -5.99 7.18 10.05
CA LEU A 260 -4.97 8.23 10.00
C LEU A 260 -4.28 8.41 11.36
N HIS A 261 -5.06 8.58 12.44
CA HIS A 261 -4.54 8.87 13.78
C HIS A 261 -3.73 7.72 14.41
N LYS A 262 -4.05 6.46 14.08
CA LYS A 262 -3.40 5.28 14.65
C LYS A 262 -2.35 4.65 13.77
N ARG A 263 -2.55 4.72 12.46
CA ARG A 263 -1.80 3.93 11.49
C ARG A 263 -0.95 4.77 10.53
N VAL A 264 -1.20 6.07 10.43
CA VAL A 264 -0.47 6.94 9.49
C VAL A 264 0.33 8.00 10.25
N ILE A 265 -0.30 8.85 11.04
CA ILE A 265 0.35 9.94 11.78
C ILE A 265 1.57 9.48 12.59
N PRO A 266 1.52 8.37 13.38
CA PRO A 266 2.67 7.96 14.19
C PRO A 266 3.91 7.54 13.39
N PHE A 267 3.73 7.23 12.11
CA PHE A 267 4.79 6.69 11.24
C PHE A 267 5.32 7.70 10.21
N MET A 268 4.85 8.94 10.26
CA MET A 268 5.36 10.04 9.43
C MET A 268 6.50 10.78 10.13
N ASN A 269 7.39 11.39 9.35
CA ASN A 269 8.43 12.28 9.89
C ASN A 269 7.85 13.64 10.26
N ASN A 270 7.01 14.20 9.39
CA ASN A 270 6.40 15.51 9.58
C ASN A 270 4.89 15.44 9.33
N PRO A 271 4.11 14.93 10.30
CA PRO A 271 2.66 14.77 10.15
C PRO A 271 1.89 16.09 10.11
N THR A 272 2.52 17.23 10.49
CA THR A 272 1.87 18.56 10.42
C THR A 272 1.45 18.94 8.99
N LYS A 273 2.06 18.32 7.96
CA LYS A 273 1.64 18.45 6.56
C LYS A 273 0.21 17.95 6.28
N LEU A 274 -0.36 17.18 7.20
CA LEU A 274 -1.75 16.71 7.10
C LEU A 274 -2.76 17.72 7.67
N MET A 275 -2.30 18.86 8.21
CA MET A 275 -3.16 19.86 8.84
C MET A 275 -4.25 20.35 7.88
N ASP A 276 -3.87 20.73 6.65
CA ASP A 276 -4.81 21.23 5.65
C ASP A 276 -5.87 20.16 5.32
N PHE A 277 -5.43 18.92 5.05
CA PHE A 277 -6.32 17.80 4.80
C PHE A 277 -7.32 17.56 5.95
N LEU A 278 -6.87 17.65 7.21
CA LEU A 278 -7.72 17.47 8.39
C LEU A 278 -8.70 18.64 8.57
N THR A 279 -8.26 19.86 8.28
CA THR A 279 -9.09 21.06 8.35
C THR A 279 -10.17 21.03 7.27
N ASP A 280 -9.82 20.68 6.06
CA ASP A 280 -10.75 20.53 4.93
C ASP A 280 -11.77 19.41 5.21
N SER A 281 -11.30 18.28 5.76
CA SER A 281 -12.18 17.19 6.17
C SER A 281 -13.20 17.63 7.24
N TYR A 282 -12.78 18.47 8.19
CA TYR A 282 -13.69 19.03 9.20
C TYR A 282 -14.74 19.93 8.57
N ASN A 283 -14.31 20.87 7.69
CA ASN A 283 -15.19 21.82 7.02
C ASN A 283 -16.20 21.09 6.12
N LEU A 284 -15.73 20.09 5.35
CA LEU A 284 -16.59 19.23 4.55
C LEU A 284 -17.66 18.53 5.41
N GLY A 285 -17.29 18.03 6.59
CA GLY A 285 -18.24 17.42 7.51
C GLY A 285 -19.34 18.39 8.00
N ILE A 286 -19.02 19.67 8.14
CA ILE A 286 -20.02 20.71 8.49
C ILE A 286 -20.92 21.00 7.26
N GLU A 287 -20.35 21.15 6.08
CA GLU A 287 -21.07 21.43 4.83
C GLU A 287 -22.06 20.31 4.46
N GLU A 288 -21.62 19.07 4.55
CA GLU A 288 -22.41 17.86 4.26
C GLU A 288 -23.32 17.44 5.44
N ARG A 289 -23.32 18.19 6.55
CA ARG A 289 -24.03 17.86 7.78
C ARG A 289 -23.68 16.48 8.36
N ASP A 290 -22.44 16.03 8.11
CA ASP A 290 -21.91 14.77 8.63
C ASP A 290 -21.02 15.01 9.85
N ILE A 291 -21.66 15.09 11.00
CA ILE A 291 -20.99 15.31 12.29
C ILE A 291 -19.92 14.25 12.55
N SER A 292 -20.13 13.01 12.08
CA SER A 292 -19.16 11.92 12.27
C SER A 292 -17.83 12.20 11.57
N LEU A 293 -17.87 12.77 10.36
CA LEU A 293 -16.68 13.17 9.61
C LEU A 293 -15.89 14.25 10.36
N SER A 294 -16.59 15.30 10.82
CA SER A 294 -15.99 16.39 11.60
C SER A 294 -15.34 15.91 12.90
N ILE A 295 -15.98 14.97 13.62
CA ILE A 295 -15.44 14.39 14.86
C ILE A 295 -14.13 13.64 14.59
N VAL A 296 -14.09 12.83 13.53
CA VAL A 296 -12.89 12.03 13.24
C VAL A 296 -11.75 12.91 12.73
N ALA A 297 -12.06 13.99 12.00
CA ALA A 297 -11.09 15.00 11.61
C ALA A 297 -10.47 15.72 12.81
N LEU A 298 -11.30 16.14 13.78
CA LEU A 298 -10.81 16.74 15.04
C LEU A 298 -9.93 15.78 15.84
N ASN A 299 -10.20 14.48 15.84
CA ASN A 299 -9.34 13.51 16.49
C ASN A 299 -7.94 13.48 15.84
N GLY A 300 -7.86 13.59 14.52
CA GLY A 300 -6.59 13.72 13.81
C GLY A 300 -5.84 15.01 14.18
N LEU A 301 -6.54 16.15 14.20
CA LEU A 301 -5.96 17.44 14.63
C LEU A 301 -5.45 17.39 16.07
N TRP A 302 -6.21 16.76 16.98
CA TRP A 302 -5.77 16.57 18.36
C TRP A 302 -4.48 15.77 18.48
N GLU A 303 -4.32 14.70 17.72
CA GLU A 303 -3.06 13.94 17.70
C GLU A 303 -1.89 14.81 17.24
N LEU A 304 -2.09 15.71 16.28
CA LEU A 304 -1.05 16.67 15.85
C LEU A 304 -0.74 17.69 16.96
N ILE A 305 -1.73 18.23 17.63
CA ILE A 305 -1.56 19.18 18.75
C ILE A 305 -0.79 18.50 19.89
N LYS A 306 -1.24 17.32 20.33
CA LYS A 306 -0.69 16.63 21.48
C LYS A 306 0.74 16.11 21.27
N ARG A 307 1.05 15.54 20.11
CA ARG A 307 2.32 14.85 19.87
C ARG A 307 3.35 15.70 19.13
N PHE A 308 2.88 16.65 18.34
CA PHE A 308 3.74 17.42 17.45
C PHE A 308 3.70 18.92 17.71
N ASN A 309 3.10 19.33 18.84
CA ASN A 309 2.99 20.73 19.26
C ASN A 309 2.42 21.66 18.17
N LEU A 310 1.44 21.16 17.41
CA LEU A 310 0.76 21.97 16.41
C LEU A 310 -0.01 23.07 17.14
N ASP A 311 0.24 24.33 16.77
CA ASP A 311 -0.57 25.46 17.23
C ASP A 311 -1.83 25.57 16.36
N TYR A 312 -2.98 25.31 16.96
CA TYR A 312 -4.29 25.39 16.29
C TYR A 312 -5.32 26.04 17.23
N PRO A 313 -5.34 27.39 17.28
CA PRO A 313 -6.12 28.14 18.25
C PRO A 313 -7.64 27.91 18.13
N ASP A 314 -8.13 27.62 16.91
CA ASP A 314 -9.57 27.41 16.66
C ASP A 314 -10.06 25.99 17.03
N PHE A 315 -9.21 25.11 17.54
CA PHE A 315 -9.56 23.72 17.85
C PHE A 315 -10.78 23.63 18.78
N TYR A 316 -10.75 24.35 19.89
CA TYR A 316 -11.84 24.31 20.88
C TYR A 316 -13.10 24.99 20.38
N THR A 317 -13.00 26.03 19.58
CA THR A 317 -14.16 26.66 18.91
C THR A 317 -14.85 25.67 18.00
N LYS A 318 -14.08 24.96 17.17
CA LYS A 318 -14.59 23.91 16.29
C LYS A 318 -15.19 22.74 17.05
N LEU A 319 -14.55 22.32 18.14
CA LEU A 319 -15.06 21.29 19.04
C LEU A 319 -16.40 21.67 19.65
N TYR A 320 -16.54 22.93 20.10
CA TYR A 320 -17.78 23.46 20.66
C TYR A 320 -18.92 23.47 19.63
N CYS A 321 -18.66 23.84 18.41
CA CYS A 321 -19.65 23.86 17.33
C CYS A 321 -20.25 22.48 16.99
N ILE A 322 -19.57 21.39 17.33
CA ILE A 322 -20.08 20.02 17.12
C ILE A 322 -21.03 19.57 18.23
N LEU A 323 -21.04 20.25 19.39
CA LEU A 323 -21.89 19.91 20.51
C LEU A 323 -23.36 20.32 20.24
N THR A 324 -24.01 19.56 19.36
CA THR A 324 -25.40 19.72 18.96
C THR A 324 -26.25 18.59 19.54
N PRO A 325 -27.57 18.77 19.71
CA PRO A 325 -28.45 17.71 20.20
C PRO A 325 -28.42 16.44 19.34
N GLU A 326 -28.17 16.56 18.02
CA GLU A 326 -28.08 15.46 17.07
C GLU A 326 -26.94 14.51 17.41
N LEU A 327 -25.86 15.03 18.02
CA LEU A 327 -24.70 14.22 18.45
C LEU A 327 -25.11 13.07 19.39
N LEU A 328 -26.11 13.29 20.26
CA LEU A 328 -26.56 12.30 21.23
C LEU A 328 -27.21 11.07 20.56
N HIS A 329 -27.71 11.23 19.35
CA HIS A 329 -28.37 10.18 18.58
C HIS A 329 -27.42 9.40 17.67
N LEU A 330 -26.15 9.84 17.55
CA LEU A 330 -25.16 9.19 16.70
C LEU A 330 -24.53 7.97 17.38
N ASN A 331 -24.23 6.95 16.60
CA ASN A 331 -23.50 5.76 17.06
C ASN A 331 -22.09 6.09 17.59
N ILE A 332 -21.52 7.20 17.14
CA ILE A 332 -20.17 7.68 17.52
C ILE A 332 -20.14 8.42 18.85
N ARG A 333 -21.29 8.71 19.48
CA ARG A 333 -21.39 9.53 20.70
C ARG A 333 -20.46 9.08 21.83
N SER A 334 -20.41 7.78 22.10
CA SER A 334 -19.58 7.24 23.20
C SER A 334 -18.07 7.43 22.94
N ARG A 335 -17.68 7.38 21.67
CA ARG A 335 -16.31 7.67 21.27
C ARG A 335 -16.00 9.15 21.38
N PHE A 336 -16.92 10.00 20.95
CA PHE A 336 -16.79 11.46 21.05
C PHE A 336 -16.69 11.91 22.51
N LEU A 337 -17.55 11.45 23.40
CA LEU A 337 -17.52 11.83 24.82
C LEU A 337 -16.21 11.43 25.50
N ARG A 338 -15.65 10.25 25.17
CA ARG A 338 -14.32 9.86 25.66
C ARG A 338 -13.20 10.73 25.11
N MET A 339 -13.31 11.18 23.86
CA MET A 339 -12.35 12.11 23.28
C MET A 339 -12.50 13.51 23.89
N LEU A 340 -13.72 13.96 24.13
CA LEU A 340 -14.00 15.24 24.81
C LEU A 340 -13.36 15.28 26.20
N ASP A 341 -13.47 14.21 26.98
CA ASP A 341 -12.80 14.07 28.26
C ASP A 341 -11.27 14.23 28.13
N LEU A 342 -10.66 13.58 27.16
CA LEU A 342 -9.23 13.73 26.86
C LEU A 342 -8.85 15.16 26.43
N PHE A 343 -9.70 15.83 25.65
CA PHE A 343 -9.46 17.21 25.22
C PHE A 343 -9.56 18.20 26.39
N MET A 344 -10.51 17.97 27.27
CA MET A 344 -10.75 18.84 28.45
C MET A 344 -9.73 18.63 29.57
N THR A 345 -9.01 17.51 29.59
CA THR A 345 -7.90 17.28 30.54
C THR A 345 -6.58 17.94 30.12
N SER A 346 -6.55 18.60 28.96
CA SER A 346 -5.33 19.26 28.45
C SER A 346 -4.98 20.48 29.33
N THR A 347 -3.69 20.63 29.61
CA THR A 347 -3.13 21.78 30.35
C THR A 347 -3.14 23.11 29.56
N HIS A 348 -3.47 23.05 28.28
CA HIS A 348 -3.51 24.22 27.38
C HIS A 348 -4.86 24.95 27.35
N LEU A 349 -5.82 24.54 28.18
CA LEU A 349 -7.13 25.15 28.25
C LEU A 349 -7.11 26.44 29.04
N SER A 350 -7.60 27.53 28.41
CA SER A 350 -7.88 28.77 29.16
C SER A 350 -9.15 28.65 29.99
N ALA A 351 -9.24 29.36 31.09
CA ALA A 351 -10.42 29.38 31.95
C ALA A 351 -11.71 29.79 31.20
N THR A 352 -11.60 30.66 30.20
CA THR A 352 -12.72 31.09 29.35
C THR A 352 -13.28 29.96 28.51
N ILE A 353 -12.41 29.10 27.96
CA ILE A 353 -12.82 27.92 27.18
C ILE A 353 -13.53 26.93 28.10
N VAL A 354 -12.96 26.61 29.26
CA VAL A 354 -13.58 25.71 30.23
C VAL A 354 -14.97 26.21 30.65
N ALA A 355 -15.13 27.52 30.95
CA ALA A 355 -16.41 28.11 31.28
C ALA A 355 -17.46 27.95 30.17
N SER A 356 -17.07 28.01 28.92
CA SER A 356 -17.98 27.80 27.78
C SER A 356 -18.52 26.38 27.71
N PHE A 357 -17.70 25.37 28.05
CA PHE A 357 -18.12 23.95 28.05
C PHE A 357 -18.97 23.56 29.29
N ILE A 358 -18.91 24.33 30.39
CA ILE A 358 -19.72 24.09 31.57
C ILE A 358 -21.13 24.66 31.38
N LYS A 359 -21.31 25.71 30.61
CA LYS A 359 -22.56 26.40 30.37
C LYS A 359 -23.45 25.69 29.36
#